data_b461daf634238c686911873547f42bc2
#
_entry.id   b461daf634238c686911873547f42bc2
#
_cell.length_a   1.000
_cell.length_b   1.000
_cell.length_c   1.000
_cell.angle_alpha   90.00
_cell.angle_beta   90.00
_cell.angle_gamma   90.00
#
_symmetry.space_group_name_H-M   'P 1'
#
loop_
_entity.id
_entity.type
_entity.pdbx_description
1 polymer ?
#
loop_
_entity_poly.entity_id
_entity_poly.type
_entity_poly.pdbx_seq_one_letter_code
_entity_poly.pdbx_strand_id
1 'polypeptide(L)'
;MKFLKIENNPEKAVLFQNMGVDRIFLDLEILGKKERQKGLDTIISESHSINDVKKLSSVLTSSELLVRINPLNINSESEIEKCIKDGADVLMLPMFKTKKEVQSFINIINKRVKTCLLLETSQALCRIDDILSVDGIDEIHIGLNDLHLSMGLDFMFELLSGGIVEYIIKKIKPFDIKFGFGGIAPLDKGLISGEMILKEHVRLNSSSVILSRPFDALLDNDFQSFEDSFIKLKNKHSFLINNRSKIDFKNNMITIKKNIVNILKNKL
;
A
#
# COMPACT_ATOMS: atom_id res chain seq x y z
N MET A 1 -4.49 -12.62 -2.21
CA MET A 1 -4.10 -11.20 -2.04
C MET A 1 -3.76 -10.99 -0.57
N LYS A 2 -2.64 -10.35 -0.24
CA LYS A 2 -2.26 -10.00 1.13
C LYS A 2 -2.98 -8.73 1.59
N PHE A 3 -3.48 -8.73 2.83
CA PHE A 3 -4.05 -7.56 3.49
C PHE A 3 -3.04 -6.99 4.48
N LEU A 4 -2.74 -5.70 4.33
CA LEU A 4 -1.77 -4.98 5.14
C LEU A 4 -2.48 -4.04 6.10
N LYS A 5 -2.04 -3.99 7.37
CA LYS A 5 -2.59 -3.07 8.39
C LYS A 5 -1.48 -2.23 9.00
N ILE A 6 -1.63 -0.91 8.94
CA ILE A 6 -0.69 0.02 9.59
C ILE A 6 -0.93 -0.05 11.10
N GLU A 7 0.11 -0.39 11.86
CA GLU A 7 0.05 -0.50 13.31
C GLU A 7 1.47 -0.50 13.93
N ASN A 8 1.60 0.11 15.11
CA ASN A 8 2.84 0.11 15.88
C ASN A 8 2.68 -0.44 17.31
N ASN A 9 1.46 -0.69 17.76
CA ASN A 9 1.19 -1.29 19.06
C ASN A 9 1.29 -2.82 18.97
N PRO A 10 2.17 -3.50 19.74
CA PRO A 10 2.36 -4.94 19.68
C PRO A 10 1.11 -5.75 20.05
N GLU A 11 0.32 -5.31 21.04
CA GLU A 11 -0.89 -6.02 21.47
C GLU A 11 -1.94 -6.00 20.35
N LYS A 12 -2.16 -4.84 19.71
CA LYS A 12 -3.05 -4.73 18.56
C LYS A 12 -2.55 -5.52 17.36
N ALA A 13 -1.24 -5.52 17.12
CA ALA A 13 -0.63 -6.30 16.04
C ALA A 13 -0.90 -7.80 16.18
N VAL A 14 -0.84 -8.35 17.41
CA VAL A 14 -1.21 -9.73 17.70
C VAL A 14 -2.68 -9.98 17.41
N LEU A 15 -3.59 -9.06 17.76
CA LEU A 15 -5.00 -9.21 17.45
C LEU A 15 -5.25 -9.24 15.94
N PHE A 16 -4.64 -8.32 15.19
CA PHE A 16 -4.76 -8.31 13.72
C PHE A 16 -4.19 -9.55 13.06
N GLN A 17 -3.03 -10.04 13.52
CA GLN A 17 -2.46 -11.30 13.07
C GLN A 17 -3.42 -12.48 13.28
N ASN A 18 -4.07 -12.57 14.47
CA ASN A 18 -5.02 -13.63 14.79
C ASN A 18 -6.29 -13.56 13.93
N MET A 19 -6.70 -12.38 13.50
CA MET A 19 -7.78 -12.18 12.51
C MET A 19 -7.36 -12.59 11.10
N GLY A 20 -6.07 -12.84 10.88
CA GLY A 20 -5.51 -13.24 9.58
C GLY A 20 -5.18 -12.06 8.68
N VAL A 21 -4.74 -10.93 9.25
CA VAL A 21 -4.01 -9.88 8.52
C VAL A 21 -2.66 -10.45 8.14
N ASP A 22 -2.29 -10.36 6.86
CA ASP A 22 -1.11 -11.02 6.33
C ASP A 22 0.18 -10.27 6.68
N ARG A 23 0.08 -8.94 6.90
CA ARG A 23 1.26 -8.10 7.10
C ARG A 23 0.94 -6.91 8.00
N ILE A 24 1.72 -6.74 9.05
CA ILE A 24 1.73 -5.52 9.85
C ILE A 24 2.68 -4.53 9.20
N PHE A 25 2.22 -3.29 9.02
CA PHE A 25 2.92 -2.24 8.31
C PHE A 25 3.33 -1.15 9.30
N LEU A 26 4.62 -1.10 9.66
CA LEU A 26 5.19 -0.02 10.46
C LEU A 26 5.65 1.11 9.55
N ASP A 27 5.16 2.32 9.78
CA ASP A 27 5.46 3.49 8.96
C ASP A 27 6.44 4.43 9.67
N LEU A 28 7.71 4.41 9.26
CA LEU A 28 8.75 5.31 9.80
C LEU A 28 8.94 6.58 8.95
N GLU A 29 8.16 6.74 7.88
CA GLU A 29 8.32 7.90 7.00
C GLU A 29 7.86 9.21 7.69
N ILE A 30 8.80 10.12 7.93
CA ILE A 30 8.55 11.48 8.45
C ILE A 30 9.13 12.57 7.55
N LEU A 31 10.22 12.28 6.80
CA LEU A 31 10.92 13.26 5.98
C LEU A 31 10.06 13.74 4.80
N GLY A 32 9.80 15.05 4.76
CA GLY A 32 9.02 15.70 3.68
C GLY A 32 7.51 15.40 3.71
N LYS A 33 7.01 14.55 4.61
CA LYS A 33 5.58 14.16 4.66
C LYS A 33 4.66 15.33 5.00
N LYS A 34 5.03 16.14 5.99
CA LYS A 34 4.23 17.32 6.39
C LYS A 34 4.09 18.36 5.28
N GLU A 35 5.13 18.53 4.46
CA GLU A 35 5.11 19.49 3.36
C GLU A 35 4.23 19.03 2.19
N ARG A 36 4.29 17.74 1.85
CA ARG A 36 3.50 17.13 0.77
C ARG A 36 2.02 17.05 1.07
N GLN A 37 1.67 16.84 2.33
CA GLN A 37 0.31 16.55 2.78
C GLN A 37 -0.35 17.71 3.54
N LYS A 38 0.11 18.96 3.33
CA LYS A 38 -0.51 20.15 3.92
C LYS A 38 -2.01 20.20 3.61
N GLY A 39 -2.83 20.15 4.68
CA GLY A 39 -4.30 20.22 4.58
C GLY A 39 -4.99 18.86 4.40
N LEU A 40 -4.26 17.75 4.34
CA LEU A 40 -4.83 16.41 4.35
C LEU A 40 -4.65 15.78 5.73
N ASP A 41 -5.72 15.21 6.27
CA ASP A 41 -5.70 14.46 7.53
C ASP A 41 -5.06 13.07 7.32
N THR A 42 -3.74 13.04 7.06
CA THR A 42 -3.02 11.84 6.61
C THR A 42 -1.86 11.42 7.52
N ILE A 43 -1.61 12.14 8.63
CA ILE A 43 -0.43 11.92 9.47
C ILE A 43 -0.72 10.80 10.49
N ILE A 44 -0.45 9.55 10.12
CA ILE A 44 -0.57 8.38 11.01
C ILE A 44 0.77 8.12 11.76
N SER A 45 1.90 8.49 11.19
CA SER A 45 3.23 8.03 11.62
C SER A 45 3.93 8.87 12.70
N GLU A 46 3.32 9.94 13.21
CA GLU A 46 3.98 10.78 14.26
C GLU A 46 4.29 10.02 15.55
N SER A 47 3.60 8.92 15.82
CA SER A 47 3.81 8.06 16.99
C SER A 47 4.71 6.84 16.73
N HIS A 48 5.10 6.58 15.49
CA HIS A 48 5.90 5.41 15.13
C HIS A 48 7.40 5.68 15.30
N SER A 49 8.14 4.72 15.81
CA SER A 49 9.57 4.82 16.02
C SER A 49 10.31 3.58 15.51
N ILE A 50 11.59 3.74 15.18
CA ILE A 50 12.44 2.63 14.74
C ILE A 50 12.56 1.53 15.82
N ASN A 51 12.38 1.85 17.09
CA ASN A 51 12.40 0.87 18.18
C ASN A 51 11.15 -0.01 18.19
N ASP A 52 10.08 0.37 17.50
CA ASP A 52 8.88 -0.43 17.39
C ASP A 52 9.08 -1.64 16.47
N VAL A 53 10.09 -1.60 15.57
CA VAL A 53 10.46 -2.76 14.74
C VAL A 53 10.73 -3.97 15.63
N LYS A 54 11.60 -3.83 16.63
CA LYS A 54 11.94 -4.94 17.55
C LYS A 54 10.77 -5.38 18.41
N LYS A 55 9.91 -4.46 18.85
CA LYS A 55 8.73 -4.80 19.65
C LYS A 55 7.72 -5.62 18.83
N LEU A 56 7.46 -5.18 17.59
CA LEU A 56 6.54 -5.87 16.69
C LEU A 56 7.10 -7.24 16.26
N SER A 57 8.35 -7.29 15.81
CA SER A 57 8.98 -8.55 15.36
C SER A 57 9.00 -9.62 16.47
N SER A 58 9.10 -9.20 17.73
CA SER A 58 9.12 -10.15 18.87
C SER A 58 7.77 -10.82 19.16
N VAL A 59 6.65 -10.28 18.68
CA VAL A 59 5.31 -10.81 18.94
C VAL A 59 4.61 -11.37 17.69
N LEU A 60 5.10 -11.02 16.49
CA LEU A 60 4.54 -11.54 15.25
C LEU A 60 5.07 -12.94 14.95
N THR A 61 4.17 -13.87 14.63
CA THR A 61 4.47 -15.29 14.36
C THR A 61 3.93 -15.79 13.03
N SER A 62 2.89 -15.14 12.50
CA SER A 62 2.23 -15.54 11.24
C SER A 62 2.05 -14.38 10.26
N SER A 63 2.09 -13.13 10.73
CA SER A 63 2.12 -11.96 9.84
C SER A 63 3.54 -11.50 9.59
N GLU A 64 3.85 -11.09 8.36
CA GLU A 64 5.13 -10.43 8.04
C GLU A 64 5.15 -9.00 8.61
N LEU A 65 6.32 -8.54 9.03
CA LEU A 65 6.56 -7.14 9.41
C LEU A 65 7.14 -6.38 8.21
N LEU A 66 6.32 -5.50 7.63
CA LEU A 66 6.75 -4.55 6.61
C LEU A 66 7.09 -3.22 7.29
N VAL A 67 8.26 -2.67 7.00
CA VAL A 67 8.68 -1.35 7.49
C VAL A 67 8.89 -0.40 6.33
N ARG A 68 8.11 0.69 6.28
CA ARG A 68 8.37 1.80 5.36
C ARG A 68 9.40 2.70 6.01
N ILE A 69 10.58 2.77 5.39
CA ILE A 69 11.67 3.62 5.80
C ILE A 69 11.45 5.08 5.33
N ASN A 70 12.31 5.99 5.74
CA ASN A 70 12.31 7.33 5.15
C ASN A 70 12.76 7.32 3.68
N PRO A 71 12.41 8.34 2.87
CA PRO A 71 13.05 8.56 1.57
C PRO A 71 14.58 8.55 1.71
N LEU A 72 15.29 8.02 0.72
CA LEU A 72 16.75 7.88 0.80
C LEU A 72 17.43 9.20 1.19
N ASN A 73 18.27 9.12 2.19
CA ASN A 73 19.00 10.23 2.78
C ASN A 73 20.34 9.73 3.37
N ILE A 74 21.13 10.62 3.96
CA ILE A 74 22.46 10.28 4.49
C ILE A 74 22.42 9.22 5.61
N ASN A 75 21.30 9.05 6.29
CA ASN A 75 21.13 8.09 7.39
C ASN A 75 20.49 6.77 6.95
N SER A 76 20.16 6.61 5.66
CA SER A 76 19.39 5.44 5.18
C SER A 76 20.09 4.12 5.42
N GLU A 77 21.43 4.06 5.31
CA GLU A 77 22.17 2.83 5.58
C GLU A 77 21.98 2.38 7.04
N SER A 78 22.14 3.30 8.00
CA SER A 78 21.97 3.00 9.42
C SER A 78 20.51 2.66 9.77
N GLU A 79 19.53 3.30 9.14
CA GLU A 79 18.10 3.01 9.31
C GLU A 79 17.77 1.61 8.80
N ILE A 80 18.20 1.26 7.59
CA ILE A 80 18.00 -0.06 6.98
C ILE A 80 18.65 -1.16 7.83
N GLU A 81 19.93 -0.98 8.20
CA GLU A 81 20.65 -1.95 9.03
C GLU A 81 19.95 -2.22 10.36
N LYS A 82 19.46 -1.17 11.01
CA LYS A 82 18.71 -1.32 12.26
C LYS A 82 17.39 -2.04 12.06
N CYS A 83 16.63 -1.72 11.01
CA CYS A 83 15.37 -2.40 10.70
C CYS A 83 15.58 -3.91 10.44
N ILE A 84 16.61 -4.26 9.67
CA ILE A 84 16.96 -5.67 9.38
C ILE A 84 17.37 -6.40 10.67
N LYS A 85 18.27 -5.79 11.46
CA LYS A 85 18.75 -6.37 12.74
C LYS A 85 17.60 -6.56 13.74
N ASP A 86 16.63 -5.68 13.76
CA ASP A 86 15.50 -5.71 14.68
C ASP A 86 14.33 -6.59 14.18
N GLY A 87 14.46 -7.23 13.00
CA GLY A 87 13.57 -8.30 12.54
C GLY A 87 12.48 -7.88 11.54
N ALA A 88 12.73 -6.85 10.73
CA ALA A 88 11.85 -6.54 9.60
C ALA A 88 11.94 -7.66 8.53
N ASP A 89 10.79 -8.12 8.00
CA ASP A 89 10.71 -9.10 6.92
C ASP A 89 10.75 -8.44 5.54
N VAL A 90 10.20 -7.23 5.45
CA VAL A 90 10.08 -6.47 4.20
C VAL A 90 10.42 -5.01 4.46
N LEU A 91 11.29 -4.41 3.66
CA LEU A 91 11.54 -2.98 3.69
C LEU A 91 10.89 -2.30 2.49
N MET A 92 10.16 -1.20 2.73
CA MET A 92 9.49 -0.43 1.70
C MET A 92 10.18 0.93 1.52
N LEU A 93 10.67 1.19 0.29
CA LEU A 93 11.25 2.47 -0.10
C LEU A 93 10.16 3.41 -0.64
N PRO A 94 9.87 4.54 0.03
CA PRO A 94 8.97 5.58 -0.46
C PRO A 94 9.69 6.59 -1.34
N MET A 95 8.94 7.42 -2.07
CA MET A 95 9.35 8.69 -2.69
C MET A 95 10.56 8.65 -3.63
N PHE A 96 11.01 7.48 -4.06
CA PHE A 96 12.09 7.37 -5.04
C PHE A 96 11.67 7.96 -6.40
N LYS A 97 12.68 8.43 -7.16
CA LYS A 97 12.48 9.11 -8.45
C LYS A 97 13.34 8.53 -9.57
N THR A 98 14.39 7.78 -9.21
CA THR A 98 15.44 7.37 -10.15
C THR A 98 15.86 5.93 -9.94
N LYS A 99 16.38 5.30 -11.00
CA LYS A 99 17.06 4.01 -10.96
C LYS A 99 18.18 3.98 -9.89
N LYS A 100 18.95 5.07 -9.77
CA LYS A 100 20.08 5.16 -8.83
C LYS A 100 19.63 5.03 -7.39
N GLU A 101 18.53 5.65 -7.02
CA GLU A 101 17.96 5.53 -5.65
C GLU A 101 17.52 4.09 -5.38
N VAL A 102 16.80 3.47 -6.32
CA VAL A 102 16.38 2.08 -6.19
C VAL A 102 17.58 1.15 -6.09
N GLN A 103 18.59 1.31 -6.94
CA GLN A 103 19.82 0.51 -6.90
C GLN A 103 20.55 0.65 -5.56
N SER A 104 20.64 1.86 -5.01
CA SER A 104 21.26 2.08 -3.70
C SER A 104 20.50 1.36 -2.59
N PHE A 105 19.17 1.45 -2.58
CA PHE A 105 18.33 0.74 -1.62
C PHE A 105 18.53 -0.79 -1.70
N ILE A 106 18.47 -1.36 -2.91
CA ILE A 106 18.66 -2.80 -3.12
C ILE A 106 20.08 -3.25 -2.69
N ASN A 107 21.09 -2.45 -3.00
CA ASN A 107 22.48 -2.76 -2.63
C ASN A 107 22.67 -2.79 -1.11
N ILE A 108 22.10 -1.83 -0.38
CA ILE A 108 22.18 -1.81 1.10
C ILE A 108 21.49 -3.04 1.68
N ILE A 109 20.31 -3.41 1.20
CA ILE A 109 19.56 -4.58 1.70
C ILE A 109 20.30 -5.88 1.39
N ASN A 110 20.93 -5.98 0.22
CA ASN A 110 21.74 -7.12 -0.20
C ASN A 110 21.06 -8.48 0.05
N LYS A 111 19.81 -8.62 -0.40
CA LYS A 111 18.99 -9.85 -0.32
C LYS A 111 18.73 -10.40 1.10
N ARG A 112 18.97 -9.61 2.14
CA ARG A 112 18.77 -10.04 3.55
C ARG A 112 17.30 -10.08 3.96
N VAL A 113 16.48 -9.20 3.37
CA VAL A 113 15.04 -9.15 3.55
C VAL A 113 14.38 -8.82 2.22
N LYS A 114 13.06 -8.97 2.12
CA LYS A 114 12.31 -8.61 0.90
C LYS A 114 12.31 -7.10 0.69
N THR A 115 12.33 -6.72 -0.57
CA THR A 115 12.28 -5.33 -1.02
C THR A 115 10.89 -4.99 -1.56
N CYS A 116 10.35 -3.86 -1.15
CA CYS A 116 9.11 -3.31 -1.71
C CYS A 116 9.38 -1.86 -2.15
N LEU A 117 9.02 -1.53 -3.37
CA LEU A 117 9.07 -0.15 -3.86
C LEU A 117 7.68 0.48 -3.76
N LEU A 118 7.55 1.63 -3.09
CA LEU A 118 6.31 2.42 -3.11
C LEU A 118 6.36 3.41 -4.27
N LEU A 119 5.76 3.03 -5.40
CA LEU A 119 5.74 3.86 -6.61
C LEU A 119 4.66 4.94 -6.45
N GLU A 120 5.09 6.15 -6.13
CA GLU A 120 4.18 7.25 -5.77
C GLU A 120 4.65 8.62 -6.25
N THR A 121 5.63 8.68 -7.14
CA THR A 121 6.11 9.92 -7.76
C THR A 121 5.93 9.89 -9.28
N SER A 122 5.53 11.02 -9.87
CA SER A 122 5.42 11.15 -11.33
C SER A 122 6.76 10.94 -12.04
N GLN A 123 7.88 11.28 -11.39
CA GLN A 123 9.23 11.06 -11.91
C GLN A 123 9.56 9.56 -11.99
N ALA A 124 9.22 8.75 -10.96
CA ALA A 124 9.40 7.31 -10.99
C ALA A 124 8.52 6.68 -12.08
N LEU A 125 7.28 7.15 -12.22
CA LEU A 125 6.38 6.69 -13.29
C LEU A 125 6.97 6.92 -14.68
N CYS A 126 7.51 8.12 -14.96
CA CYS A 126 8.15 8.42 -16.23
C CYS A 126 9.42 7.61 -16.50
N ARG A 127 10.09 7.12 -15.45
CA ARG A 127 11.34 6.34 -15.52
C ARG A 127 11.14 4.87 -15.20
N ILE A 128 9.92 4.38 -15.33
CA ILE A 128 9.57 3.04 -14.85
C ILE A 128 10.38 1.94 -15.52
N ASP A 129 10.68 2.06 -16.81
CA ASP A 129 11.48 1.05 -17.54
C ASP A 129 12.92 0.97 -17.02
N ASP A 130 13.54 2.12 -16.72
CA ASP A 130 14.86 2.16 -16.11
C ASP A 130 14.86 1.57 -14.71
N ILE A 131 13.83 1.88 -13.91
CA ILE A 131 13.68 1.38 -12.54
C ILE A 131 13.51 -0.14 -12.55
N LEU A 132 12.64 -0.67 -13.41
CA LEU A 132 12.39 -2.11 -13.51
C LEU A 132 13.59 -2.90 -14.03
N SER A 133 14.59 -2.25 -14.61
CA SER A 133 15.85 -2.89 -14.98
C SER A 133 16.81 -3.14 -13.81
N VAL A 134 16.45 -2.76 -12.58
CA VAL A 134 17.20 -3.04 -11.36
C VAL A 134 16.83 -4.43 -10.86
N ASP A 135 17.81 -5.32 -10.74
CA ASP A 135 17.62 -6.64 -10.16
C ASP A 135 17.40 -6.58 -8.65
N GLY A 136 16.55 -7.47 -8.12
CA GLY A 136 16.33 -7.61 -6.68
C GLY A 136 15.12 -6.82 -6.16
N ILE A 137 14.21 -6.39 -7.04
CA ILE A 137 12.90 -5.86 -6.67
C ILE A 137 11.93 -7.03 -6.48
N ASP A 138 11.46 -7.28 -5.26
CA ASP A 138 10.51 -8.36 -4.97
C ASP A 138 9.06 -7.90 -5.15
N GLU A 139 8.76 -6.68 -4.71
CA GLU A 139 7.39 -6.16 -4.71
C GLU A 139 7.34 -4.67 -5.11
N ILE A 140 6.23 -4.26 -5.73
CA ILE A 140 5.90 -2.86 -5.98
C ILE A 140 4.51 -2.58 -5.45
N HIS A 141 4.37 -1.57 -4.60
CA HIS A 141 3.08 -1.01 -4.20
C HIS A 141 2.86 0.34 -4.88
N ILE A 142 1.75 0.52 -5.59
CA ILE A 142 1.43 1.79 -6.25
C ILE A 142 0.71 2.67 -5.23
N GLY A 143 1.39 3.72 -4.77
CA GLY A 143 0.87 4.67 -3.79
C GLY A 143 -0.06 5.70 -4.43
N LEU A 144 -1.36 5.39 -4.51
CA LEU A 144 -2.34 6.23 -5.24
C LEU A 144 -2.43 7.65 -4.68
N ASN A 145 -2.29 7.82 -3.34
CA ASN A 145 -2.44 9.13 -2.73
C ASN A 145 -1.32 10.11 -3.13
N ASP A 146 -0.07 9.73 -2.96
CA ASP A 146 1.04 10.63 -3.29
C ASP A 146 1.26 10.71 -4.79
N LEU A 147 1.00 9.63 -5.56
CA LEU A 147 1.11 9.65 -7.01
C LEU A 147 0.12 10.63 -7.66
N HIS A 148 -1.16 10.65 -7.23
CA HIS A 148 -2.12 11.59 -7.80
C HIS A 148 -1.74 13.04 -7.51
N LEU A 149 -1.29 13.33 -6.28
CA LEU A 149 -0.79 14.66 -5.90
C LEU A 149 0.45 15.05 -6.75
N SER A 150 1.40 14.12 -6.93
CA SER A 150 2.58 14.32 -7.77
C SER A 150 2.25 14.57 -9.25
N MET A 151 1.09 14.11 -9.71
CA MET A 151 0.58 14.32 -11.08
C MET A 151 -0.37 15.52 -11.20
N GLY A 152 -0.69 16.20 -10.09
CA GLY A 152 -1.62 17.33 -10.08
C GLY A 152 -3.08 16.93 -10.34
N LEU A 153 -3.47 15.71 -9.94
CA LEU A 153 -4.84 15.23 -10.05
C LEU A 153 -5.63 15.60 -8.76
N ASP A 154 -6.95 15.67 -8.88
CA ASP A 154 -7.83 16.10 -7.79
C ASP A 154 -8.33 14.94 -6.91
N PHE A 155 -8.26 13.69 -7.42
CA PHE A 155 -8.74 12.51 -6.72
C PHE A 155 -7.91 11.27 -7.05
N MET A 156 -7.43 10.57 -6.03
CA MET A 156 -6.50 9.45 -6.20
C MET A 156 -7.00 8.31 -7.11
N PHE A 157 -8.30 8.09 -7.20
CA PHE A 157 -8.86 7.04 -8.08
C PHE A 157 -8.96 7.46 -9.55
N GLU A 158 -8.61 8.71 -9.91
CA GLU A 158 -8.40 9.08 -11.31
C GLU A 158 -7.27 8.28 -11.95
N LEU A 159 -6.24 7.91 -11.16
CA LEU A 159 -5.17 7.02 -11.60
C LEU A 159 -5.69 5.64 -12.06
N LEU A 160 -6.74 5.14 -11.39
CA LEU A 160 -7.39 3.87 -11.75
C LEU A 160 -8.27 4.05 -12.99
N SER A 161 -9.17 5.04 -12.97
CA SER A 161 -10.11 5.30 -14.08
C SER A 161 -9.44 5.81 -15.35
N GLY A 162 -8.31 6.50 -15.22
CA GLY A 162 -7.49 6.99 -16.34
C GLY A 162 -6.54 5.95 -16.93
N GLY A 163 -6.47 4.73 -16.34
CA GLY A 163 -5.66 3.64 -16.86
C GLY A 163 -4.17 3.70 -16.47
N ILE A 164 -3.76 4.62 -15.59
CA ILE A 164 -2.36 4.72 -15.13
C ILE A 164 -1.96 3.48 -14.35
N VAL A 165 -2.83 2.98 -13.45
CA VAL A 165 -2.57 1.74 -12.70
C VAL A 165 -2.38 0.56 -13.65
N GLU A 166 -3.22 0.42 -14.69
CA GLU A 166 -3.08 -0.63 -15.70
C GLU A 166 -1.79 -0.50 -16.51
N TYR A 167 -1.40 0.73 -16.85
CA TYR A 167 -0.15 1.00 -17.55
C TYR A 167 1.05 0.53 -16.71
N ILE A 168 1.11 0.89 -15.43
CA ILE A 168 2.17 0.46 -14.51
C ILE A 168 2.22 -1.07 -14.41
N ILE A 169 1.06 -1.72 -14.24
CA ILE A 169 0.97 -3.18 -14.14
C ILE A 169 1.48 -3.86 -15.41
N LYS A 170 1.16 -3.33 -16.60
CA LYS A 170 1.69 -3.85 -17.88
C LYS A 170 3.21 -3.79 -17.94
N LYS A 171 3.82 -2.73 -17.37
CA LYS A 171 5.28 -2.60 -17.28
C LYS A 171 5.90 -3.59 -16.29
N ILE A 172 5.27 -3.81 -15.15
CA ILE A 172 5.74 -4.73 -14.10
C ILE A 172 5.64 -6.21 -14.54
N LYS A 173 4.57 -6.57 -15.25
CA LYS A 173 4.21 -7.95 -15.56
C LYS A 173 5.34 -8.82 -16.17
N PRO A 174 6.24 -8.32 -17.04
CA PRO A 174 7.33 -9.13 -17.59
C PRO A 174 8.39 -9.56 -16.57
N PHE A 175 8.45 -8.96 -15.39
CA PHE A 175 9.53 -9.13 -14.41
C PHE A 175 9.19 -10.08 -13.25
N ASP A 176 8.03 -10.73 -13.25
CA ASP A 176 7.53 -11.57 -12.14
C ASP A 176 7.52 -10.87 -10.76
N ILE A 177 7.50 -9.53 -10.74
CA ILE A 177 7.44 -8.73 -9.54
C ILE A 177 5.99 -8.73 -9.02
N LYS A 178 5.80 -9.03 -7.73
CA LYS A 178 4.49 -8.91 -7.09
C LYS A 178 4.08 -7.45 -6.97
N PHE A 179 2.78 -7.15 -7.16
CA PHE A 179 2.32 -5.77 -7.04
C PHE A 179 1.03 -5.65 -6.25
N GLY A 180 0.90 -4.49 -5.59
CA GLY A 180 -0.32 -4.01 -4.97
C GLY A 180 -0.58 -2.56 -5.36
N PHE A 181 -1.75 -2.02 -5.01
CA PHE A 181 -2.01 -0.60 -5.18
C PHE A 181 -2.98 -0.05 -4.13
N GLY A 182 -2.77 1.21 -3.76
CA GLY A 182 -3.67 1.98 -2.90
C GLY A 182 -4.06 1.32 -1.59
N GLY A 183 -5.14 1.84 -1.05
CA GLY A 183 -5.81 1.28 0.11
C GLY A 183 -7.26 0.92 -0.20
N ILE A 184 -7.85 0.08 0.67
CA ILE A 184 -9.26 -0.34 0.57
C ILE A 184 -10.01 0.00 1.85
N ALA A 185 -11.22 0.52 1.70
CA ALA A 185 -12.16 0.73 2.81
C ALA A 185 -13.01 -0.53 3.04
N PRO A 186 -13.80 -0.63 4.14
CA PRO A 186 -14.88 -1.59 4.26
C PRO A 186 -15.77 -1.59 3.02
N LEU A 187 -16.39 -2.73 2.69
CA LEU A 187 -17.07 -2.94 1.40
C LEU A 187 -18.08 -1.85 1.03
N ASP A 188 -18.80 -1.34 2.02
CA ASP A 188 -19.86 -0.33 1.89
C ASP A 188 -19.39 1.11 2.15
N LYS A 189 -18.11 1.32 2.46
CA LYS A 189 -17.54 2.63 2.82
C LYS A 189 -16.64 3.19 1.72
N GLY A 190 -16.36 4.49 1.85
CA GLY A 190 -15.50 5.25 0.93
C GLY A 190 -16.29 5.98 -0.17
N LEU A 191 -15.71 7.04 -0.73
CA LEU A 191 -16.29 7.78 -1.87
C LEU A 191 -16.43 6.89 -3.12
N ILE A 192 -15.49 5.98 -3.33
CA ILE A 192 -15.64 4.80 -4.17
C ILE A 192 -15.66 3.62 -3.21
N SER A 193 -16.73 2.83 -3.23
CA SER A 193 -16.92 1.78 -2.24
C SER A 193 -15.80 0.73 -2.25
N GLY A 194 -15.47 0.20 -1.07
CA GLY A 194 -14.49 -0.87 -0.94
C GLY A 194 -14.79 -2.07 -1.85
N GLU A 195 -16.07 -2.40 -2.08
CA GLU A 195 -16.44 -3.48 -3.01
C GLU A 195 -16.03 -3.18 -4.46
N MET A 196 -16.21 -1.95 -4.93
CA MET A 196 -15.80 -1.56 -6.29
C MET A 196 -14.28 -1.65 -6.44
N ILE A 197 -13.53 -1.17 -5.44
CA ILE A 197 -12.07 -1.24 -5.42
C ILE A 197 -11.59 -2.70 -5.33
N LEU A 198 -12.23 -3.53 -4.53
CA LEU A 198 -11.91 -4.96 -4.43
C LEU A 198 -12.07 -5.68 -5.77
N LYS A 199 -13.12 -5.36 -6.53
CA LYS A 199 -13.30 -5.87 -7.90
C LYS A 199 -12.14 -5.49 -8.81
N GLU A 200 -11.60 -4.28 -8.69
CA GLU A 200 -10.42 -3.86 -9.48
C GLU A 200 -9.15 -4.61 -9.05
N HIS A 201 -8.93 -4.84 -7.76
CA HIS A 201 -7.83 -5.69 -7.29
C HIS A 201 -7.92 -7.10 -7.89
N VAL A 202 -9.11 -7.69 -7.89
CA VAL A 202 -9.35 -9.02 -8.50
C VAL A 202 -9.14 -8.96 -10.01
N ARG A 203 -9.69 -7.96 -10.71
CA ARG A 203 -9.55 -7.78 -12.16
C ARG A 203 -8.09 -7.69 -12.59
N LEU A 204 -7.30 -6.94 -11.85
CA LEU A 204 -5.89 -6.66 -12.15
C LEU A 204 -4.92 -7.71 -11.60
N ASN A 205 -5.38 -8.71 -10.85
CA ASN A 205 -4.55 -9.70 -10.16
C ASN A 205 -3.58 -9.09 -9.14
N SER A 206 -4.03 -8.08 -8.41
CA SER A 206 -3.24 -7.48 -7.34
C SER A 206 -2.90 -8.50 -6.25
N SER A 207 -1.65 -8.47 -5.79
CA SER A 207 -1.14 -9.38 -4.75
C SER A 207 -1.27 -8.83 -3.33
N SER A 208 -1.50 -7.51 -3.17
CA SER A 208 -1.60 -6.88 -1.86
C SER A 208 -2.44 -5.60 -1.87
N VAL A 209 -3.00 -5.25 -0.70
CA VAL A 209 -3.75 -4.02 -0.47
C VAL A 209 -3.61 -3.56 0.99
N ILE A 210 -3.55 -2.24 1.22
CA ILE A 210 -3.53 -1.66 2.57
C ILE A 210 -4.96 -1.47 3.06
N LEU A 211 -5.29 -1.93 4.27
CA LEU A 211 -6.54 -1.58 4.95
C LEU A 211 -6.47 -0.09 5.33
N SER A 212 -7.34 0.71 4.73
CA SER A 212 -7.30 2.17 4.83
C SER A 212 -7.98 2.69 6.09
N ARG A 213 -7.80 3.97 6.39
CA ARG A 213 -8.33 4.65 7.60
C ARG A 213 -9.80 4.39 7.94
N PRO A 214 -10.75 4.25 7.00
CA PRO A 214 -12.10 3.82 7.36
C PRO A 214 -12.19 2.48 8.11
N PHE A 215 -11.18 1.62 8.02
CA PHE A 215 -11.05 0.47 8.91
C PHE A 215 -10.61 0.87 10.31
N ASP A 216 -9.75 1.88 10.46
CA ASP A 216 -9.32 2.39 11.77
C ASP A 216 -10.49 3.01 12.53
N ALA A 217 -11.36 3.74 11.83
CA ALA A 217 -12.57 4.30 12.41
C ALA A 217 -13.55 3.25 13.00
N LEU A 218 -13.44 1.98 12.59
CA LEU A 218 -14.21 0.90 13.21
C LEU A 218 -13.65 0.53 14.58
N LEU A 219 -12.34 0.68 14.80
CA LEU A 219 -11.69 0.42 16.09
C LEU A 219 -12.08 1.44 17.16
N ASP A 220 -12.53 2.63 16.76
CA ASP A 220 -13.07 3.63 17.70
C ASP A 220 -14.35 3.14 18.37
N ASN A 221 -15.09 2.24 17.72
CA ASN A 221 -16.26 1.58 18.30
C ASN A 221 -15.84 0.37 19.14
N ASP A 222 -15.26 -0.65 18.50
CA ASP A 222 -14.73 -1.85 19.13
C ASP A 222 -13.93 -2.71 18.10
N PHE A 223 -13.13 -3.65 18.61
CA PHE A 223 -12.39 -4.60 17.77
C PHE A 223 -13.31 -5.54 16.98
N GLN A 224 -14.49 -5.88 17.50
CA GLN A 224 -15.45 -6.76 16.83
C GLN A 224 -15.96 -6.14 15.52
N SER A 225 -16.25 -4.84 15.52
CA SER A 225 -16.67 -4.11 14.31
C SER A 225 -15.60 -4.16 13.19
N PHE A 226 -14.32 -4.07 13.56
CA PHE A 226 -13.21 -4.25 12.61
C PHE A 226 -13.18 -5.69 12.10
N GLU A 227 -13.19 -6.68 12.99
CA GLU A 227 -13.13 -8.09 12.66
C GLU A 227 -14.24 -8.50 11.70
N ASP A 228 -15.49 -8.15 12.01
CA ASP A 228 -16.66 -8.44 11.17
C ASP A 228 -16.53 -7.85 9.76
N SER A 229 -16.05 -6.61 9.66
CA SER A 229 -15.84 -5.94 8.38
C SER A 229 -14.69 -6.57 7.60
N PHE A 230 -13.62 -6.98 8.28
CA PHE A 230 -12.48 -7.64 7.66
C PHE A 230 -12.84 -9.06 7.17
N ILE A 231 -13.59 -9.82 7.95
CA ILE A 231 -14.13 -11.13 7.54
C ILE A 231 -15.02 -10.98 6.30
N LYS A 232 -15.92 -9.99 6.28
CA LYS A 232 -16.75 -9.70 5.10
C LYS A 232 -15.90 -9.40 3.86
N LEU A 233 -14.83 -8.61 4.02
CA LEU A 233 -13.90 -8.28 2.95
C LEU A 233 -13.18 -9.54 2.42
N LYS A 234 -12.65 -10.40 3.29
CA LYS A 234 -11.98 -11.67 2.93
C LYS A 234 -12.94 -12.62 2.21
N ASN A 235 -14.14 -12.78 2.72
CA ASN A 235 -15.18 -13.64 2.12
C ASN A 235 -15.57 -13.13 0.74
N LYS A 236 -15.74 -11.81 0.59
CA LYS A 236 -16.05 -11.20 -0.71
C LYS A 236 -14.90 -11.37 -1.70
N HIS A 237 -13.65 -11.21 -1.26
CA HIS A 237 -12.48 -11.48 -2.10
C HIS A 237 -12.46 -12.93 -2.60
N SER A 238 -12.64 -13.91 -1.71
CA SER A 238 -12.68 -15.32 -2.07
C SER A 238 -13.83 -15.63 -3.05
N PHE A 239 -15.00 -15.06 -2.81
CA PHE A 239 -16.14 -15.16 -3.73
C PHE A 239 -15.81 -14.61 -5.13
N LEU A 240 -15.20 -13.42 -5.20
CA LEU A 240 -14.85 -12.77 -6.47
C LEU A 240 -13.80 -13.58 -7.25
N ILE A 241 -12.81 -14.16 -6.57
CA ILE A 241 -11.81 -15.04 -7.20
C ILE A 241 -12.47 -16.28 -7.78
N ASN A 242 -13.30 -16.98 -7.00
CA ASN A 242 -13.94 -18.23 -7.40
C ASN A 242 -15.00 -18.04 -8.49
N ASN A 243 -15.56 -16.83 -8.62
CA ASN A 243 -16.58 -16.51 -9.62
C ASN A 243 -16.08 -15.51 -10.67
N ARG A 244 -14.78 -15.40 -10.87
CA ARG A 244 -14.16 -14.36 -11.69
C ARG A 244 -14.74 -14.26 -13.11
N SER A 245 -15.03 -15.38 -13.77
CA SER A 245 -15.61 -15.43 -15.11
C SER A 245 -17.05 -14.89 -15.20
N LYS A 246 -17.74 -14.79 -14.05
CA LYS A 246 -19.13 -14.29 -13.95
C LYS A 246 -19.20 -12.82 -13.54
N ILE A 247 -18.07 -12.18 -13.22
CA ILE A 247 -18.03 -10.80 -12.73
C ILE A 247 -17.92 -9.84 -13.91
N ASP A 248 -18.84 -8.90 -13.97
CA ASP A 248 -18.82 -7.81 -14.96
C ASP A 248 -17.86 -6.68 -14.51
N PHE A 249 -16.56 -6.91 -14.71
CA PHE A 249 -15.53 -5.93 -14.41
C PHE A 249 -15.62 -4.68 -15.29
N LYS A 250 -16.12 -4.80 -16.51
CA LYS A 250 -16.29 -3.67 -17.43
C LYS A 250 -17.32 -2.69 -16.88
N ASN A 251 -18.47 -3.20 -16.44
CA ASN A 251 -19.49 -2.34 -15.82
C ASN A 251 -19.01 -1.75 -14.50
N ASN A 252 -18.24 -2.48 -13.68
CA ASN A 252 -17.62 -1.94 -12.48
C ASN A 252 -16.75 -0.72 -12.80
N MET A 253 -15.87 -0.81 -13.79
CA MET A 253 -15.00 0.30 -14.20
C MET A 253 -15.81 1.49 -14.76
N ILE A 254 -16.86 1.24 -15.55
CA ILE A 254 -17.76 2.30 -16.05
C ILE A 254 -18.41 3.03 -14.87
N THR A 255 -18.86 2.28 -13.85
CA THR A 255 -19.48 2.85 -12.65
C THR A 255 -18.49 3.68 -11.84
N ILE A 256 -17.25 3.17 -11.64
CA ILE A 256 -16.17 3.93 -10.99
C ILE A 256 -15.93 5.25 -11.72
N LYS A 257 -15.79 5.23 -13.05
CA LYS A 257 -15.59 6.44 -13.86
C LYS A 257 -16.72 7.47 -13.67
N LYS A 258 -17.98 7.03 -13.71
CA LYS A 258 -19.13 7.90 -13.47
C LYS A 258 -19.10 8.53 -12.07
N ASN A 259 -18.80 7.73 -11.05
CA ASN A 259 -18.73 8.21 -9.67
C ASN A 259 -17.61 9.25 -9.50
N ILE A 260 -16.43 9.02 -10.11
CA ILE A 260 -15.31 9.98 -10.07
C ILE A 260 -15.72 11.31 -10.71
N VAL A 261 -16.34 11.29 -11.90
CA VAL A 261 -16.81 12.51 -12.57
C VAL A 261 -17.77 13.29 -11.67
N ASN A 262 -18.69 12.61 -10.98
CA ASN A 262 -19.62 13.25 -10.05
C ASN A 262 -18.91 13.84 -8.83
N ILE A 263 -17.92 13.13 -8.27
CA ILE A 263 -17.12 13.61 -7.14
C ILE A 263 -16.37 14.89 -7.53
N LEU A 264 -15.74 14.90 -8.70
CA LEU A 264 -14.97 16.06 -9.19
C LEU A 264 -15.88 17.28 -9.46
N LYS A 265 -17.08 17.08 -10.04
CA LYS A 265 -18.05 18.16 -10.24
C LYS A 265 -18.51 18.81 -8.93
N ASN A 266 -18.58 18.05 -7.84
CA ASN A 266 -19.01 18.57 -6.54
C ASN A 266 -17.87 19.25 -5.75
N LYS A 267 -16.63 19.19 -6.25
CA LYS A 267 -15.48 19.90 -5.67
C LYS A 267 -15.22 21.27 -6.33
N LEU A 268 -15.79 21.51 -7.52
CA LEU A 268 -15.79 22.78 -8.24
C LEU A 268 -17.00 23.63 -7.81
#